data_68446c1ee9f04a07d530486ff9ee96a3
#
_entry.id   68446c1ee9f04a07d530486ff9ee96a3
#
_cell.length_a   1.000
_cell.length_b   1.000
_cell.length_c   1.000
_cell.angle_alpha   90.00
_cell.angle_beta   90.00
_cell.angle_gamma   90.00
#
_symmetry.space_group_name_H-M   'P 1'
#
loop_
_entity.id
_entity.type
_entity.pdbx_description
1 polymer ?
#
loop_
_entity_poly.entity_id
_entity_poly.type
_entity_poly.pdbx_seq_one_letter_code
_entity_poly.pdbx_strand_id
1 'polypeptide(L)'
;MVFRGLPHVDYDWEQHRRCTAQADQWRRDGAIVELRDLKYSFQMTATGLPATDANHRKIPIGPGVEKGIDVLVALTCLREALRHDVDLVIMASRDTDLVPTLDTVFDMRTEDSTVARIETVSWFDKEAARQGRFAGGNLRPTRPRRIWNTNLDRSSFEASRDRNDYT
;
A
#
# COMPACT_ATOMS: atom_id res chain seq x y z
N MET A 1 -7.70 -6.07 1.12
CA MET A 1 -6.50 -6.49 0.37
C MET A 1 -5.29 -5.69 0.86
N VAL A 2 -4.12 -6.28 0.87
CA VAL A 2 -2.86 -5.64 1.28
C VAL A 2 -1.86 -5.78 0.14
N PHE A 3 -1.16 -4.68 -0.17
CA PHE A 3 -0.12 -4.63 -1.21
C PHE A 3 1.20 -4.24 -0.56
N ARG A 4 2.27 -4.94 -0.90
CA ARG A 4 3.58 -4.69 -0.31
C ARG A 4 4.72 -5.10 -1.23
N GLY A 5 5.82 -4.34 -1.18
CA GLY A 5 7.08 -4.73 -1.80
C GLY A 5 7.72 -5.91 -1.08
N LEU A 6 8.25 -6.87 -1.85
CA LEU A 6 8.99 -8.02 -1.36
C LEU A 6 10.48 -7.83 -1.66
N PRO A 7 11.35 -7.72 -0.65
CA PRO A 7 12.80 -7.73 -0.84
C PRO A 7 13.27 -9.01 -1.53
N HIS A 8 14.33 -8.91 -2.34
CA HIS A 8 14.89 -10.08 -2.99
C HIS A 8 15.71 -10.91 -2.01
N VAL A 9 15.54 -12.20 -2.03
CA VAL A 9 16.21 -13.14 -1.10
C VAL A 9 17.73 -13.03 -1.13
N ASP A 10 18.33 -12.76 -2.29
CA ASP A 10 19.79 -12.64 -2.44
C ASP A 10 20.35 -11.31 -1.92
N TYR A 11 19.53 -10.28 -1.75
CA TYR A 11 19.98 -8.93 -1.38
C TYR A 11 19.56 -8.54 0.04
N ASP A 12 18.44 -9.09 0.53
CA ASP A 12 17.93 -8.85 1.87
C ASP A 12 17.08 -10.04 2.35
N TRP A 13 17.74 -11.15 2.64
CA TRP A 13 17.08 -12.41 3.00
C TRP A 13 16.27 -12.32 4.29
N GLU A 14 16.75 -11.51 5.27
CA GLU A 14 16.04 -11.35 6.54
C GLU A 14 14.71 -10.64 6.34
N GLN A 15 14.70 -9.52 5.62
CA GLN A 15 13.47 -8.80 5.31
C GLN A 15 12.57 -9.61 4.36
N HIS A 16 13.16 -10.34 3.40
CA HIS A 16 12.39 -11.26 2.56
C HIS A 16 11.62 -12.26 3.41
N ARG A 17 12.31 -12.96 4.34
CA ARG A 17 11.71 -13.95 5.23
C ARG A 17 10.62 -13.33 6.09
N ARG A 18 10.89 -12.19 6.73
CA ARG A 18 9.91 -11.46 7.55
C ARG A 18 8.68 -11.05 6.76
N CYS A 19 8.86 -10.46 5.58
CA CYS A 19 7.76 -10.06 4.70
C CYS A 19 6.90 -11.26 4.30
N THR A 20 7.52 -12.37 3.94
CA THR A 20 6.80 -13.60 3.56
C THR A 20 6.02 -14.16 4.73
N ALA A 21 6.65 -14.33 5.90
CA ALA A 21 6.00 -14.85 7.10
C ALA A 21 4.82 -13.97 7.55
N GLN A 22 4.97 -12.64 7.49
CA GLN A 22 3.92 -11.70 7.80
C GLN A 22 2.77 -11.79 6.79
N ALA A 23 3.06 -11.86 5.50
CA ALA A 23 2.05 -12.02 4.46
C ALA A 23 1.26 -13.32 4.63
N ASP A 24 1.93 -14.41 4.99
CA ASP A 24 1.29 -15.70 5.23
C ASP A 24 0.39 -15.66 6.48
N GLN A 25 0.80 -14.94 7.53
CA GLN A 25 -0.07 -14.73 8.69
C GLN A 25 -1.31 -13.92 8.30
N TRP A 26 -1.17 -12.81 7.61
CA TRP A 26 -2.30 -12.01 7.16
C TRP A 26 -3.26 -12.78 6.24
N ARG A 27 -2.73 -13.68 5.40
CA ARG A 27 -3.57 -14.59 4.59
C ARG A 27 -4.36 -15.56 5.46
N ARG A 28 -3.75 -16.13 6.50
CA ARG A 28 -4.47 -16.97 7.48
C ARG A 28 -5.55 -16.20 8.23
N ASP A 29 -5.32 -14.91 8.49
CA ASP A 29 -6.28 -14.00 9.11
C ASP A 29 -7.37 -13.51 8.13
N GLY A 30 -7.38 -14.02 6.89
CA GLY A 30 -8.40 -13.74 5.89
C GLY A 30 -8.08 -12.59 4.93
N ALA A 31 -6.90 -11.98 5.02
CA ALA A 31 -6.51 -10.94 4.08
C ALA A 31 -6.06 -11.53 2.73
N ILE A 32 -6.41 -10.87 1.64
CA ILE A 32 -5.77 -11.09 0.34
C ILE A 32 -4.50 -10.24 0.31
N VAL A 33 -3.34 -10.89 0.19
CA VAL A 33 -2.05 -10.21 0.21
C VAL A 33 -1.34 -10.41 -1.12
N GLU A 34 -1.03 -9.31 -1.78
CA GLU A 34 -0.23 -9.28 -3.00
C GLU A 34 1.17 -8.75 -2.70
N LEU A 35 2.18 -9.55 -2.95
CA LEU A 35 3.58 -9.19 -2.84
C LEU A 35 4.14 -8.89 -4.23
N ARG A 36 4.95 -7.83 -4.33
CA ARG A 36 5.60 -7.42 -5.56
C ARG A 36 7.09 -7.21 -5.33
N ASP A 37 7.92 -7.87 -6.14
CA ASP A 37 9.37 -7.78 -5.99
C ASP A 37 9.85 -6.34 -6.06
N LEU A 38 10.69 -5.94 -5.11
CA LEU A 38 11.37 -4.66 -5.12
C LEU A 38 12.30 -4.58 -6.35
N LYS A 39 12.47 -3.39 -6.87
CA LYS A 39 13.44 -3.10 -7.94
C LYS A 39 14.73 -2.60 -7.32
N TYR A 40 15.85 -3.15 -7.82
CA TYR A 40 17.20 -2.79 -7.38
C TYR A 40 17.96 -2.12 -8.52
N SER A 41 18.74 -1.12 -8.19
CA SER A 41 19.81 -0.60 -9.05
C SER A 41 21.10 -1.36 -8.73
N PHE A 42 21.95 -1.55 -9.73
CA PHE A 42 23.17 -2.36 -9.59
C PHE A 42 24.41 -1.55 -9.94
N GLN A 43 25.53 -1.87 -9.28
CA GLN A 43 26.84 -1.34 -9.68
C GLN A 43 27.14 -1.81 -11.12
N MET A 44 27.72 -0.90 -11.90
CA MET A 44 28.07 -1.19 -13.29
C MET A 44 29.59 -1.27 -13.44
N THR A 45 30.04 -2.21 -14.24
CA THR A 45 31.45 -2.29 -14.67
C THR A 45 31.77 -1.19 -15.68
N ALA A 46 33.05 -0.97 -15.98
CA ALA A 46 33.49 -0.03 -17.01
C ALA A 46 32.93 -0.40 -18.42
N THR A 47 32.53 -1.65 -18.62
CA THR A 47 31.93 -2.14 -19.87
C THR A 47 30.40 -1.99 -19.92
N GLY A 48 29.78 -1.39 -18.89
CA GLY A 48 28.33 -1.18 -18.84
C GLY A 48 27.52 -2.43 -18.45
N LEU A 49 28.15 -3.48 -17.96
CA LEU A 49 27.49 -4.65 -17.41
C LEU A 49 27.34 -4.55 -15.89
N PRO A 50 26.29 -5.15 -15.26
CA PRO A 50 26.22 -5.22 -13.82
C PRO A 50 27.44 -5.91 -13.20
N ALA A 51 28.05 -5.28 -12.21
CA ALA A 51 29.11 -5.90 -11.41
C ALA A 51 28.53 -7.04 -10.57
N THR A 52 29.30 -8.12 -10.40
CA THR A 52 28.92 -9.28 -9.61
C THR A 52 29.91 -9.54 -8.48
N ASP A 53 29.43 -10.12 -7.38
CA ASP A 53 30.25 -10.61 -6.28
C ASP A 53 30.93 -11.96 -6.64
N ALA A 54 31.65 -12.54 -5.67
CA ALA A 54 32.32 -13.82 -5.81
C ALA A 54 31.37 -15.00 -6.06
N ASN A 55 30.07 -14.84 -5.77
CA ASN A 55 29.02 -15.83 -6.00
C ASN A 55 28.24 -15.57 -7.29
N HIS A 56 28.73 -14.69 -8.17
CA HIS A 56 28.07 -14.25 -9.41
C HIS A 56 26.74 -13.53 -9.21
N ARG A 57 26.46 -12.99 -8.01
CA ARG A 57 25.27 -12.18 -7.73
C ARG A 57 25.55 -10.71 -8.06
N LYS A 58 24.58 -10.06 -8.67
CA LYS A 58 24.69 -8.61 -8.97
C LYS A 58 24.81 -7.81 -7.67
N ILE A 59 25.69 -6.84 -7.63
CA ILE A 59 25.93 -6.01 -6.45
C ILE A 59 24.93 -4.82 -6.46
N PRO A 60 23.95 -4.77 -5.52
CA PRO A 60 22.96 -3.71 -5.50
C PRO A 60 23.55 -2.39 -5.01
N ILE A 61 22.98 -1.26 -5.47
CA ILE A 61 23.26 0.09 -4.99
C ILE A 61 22.09 0.53 -4.13
N GLY A 62 22.29 0.51 -2.82
CA GLY A 62 21.26 0.91 -1.86
C GLY A 62 20.10 -0.10 -1.73
N PRO A 63 19.04 0.27 -1.02
CA PRO A 63 17.89 -0.60 -0.79
C PRO A 63 17.04 -0.77 -2.05
N GLY A 64 16.28 -1.86 -2.07
CA GLY A 64 15.25 -2.07 -3.09
C GLY A 64 14.14 -1.00 -2.98
N VAL A 65 13.56 -0.64 -4.11
CA VAL A 65 12.52 0.39 -4.22
C VAL A 65 11.23 -0.25 -4.72
N GLU A 66 10.12 0.11 -4.09
CA GLU A 66 8.79 -0.26 -4.58
C GLU A 66 8.52 0.42 -5.92
N LYS A 67 8.01 -0.34 -6.87
CA LYS A 67 7.63 0.16 -8.19
C LYS A 67 6.29 -0.43 -8.61
N GLY A 68 5.33 0.46 -8.90
CA GLY A 68 4.02 0.10 -9.41
C GLY A 68 3.07 -0.50 -8.37
N ILE A 69 3.34 -0.34 -7.08
CA ILE A 69 2.38 -0.67 -6.01
C ILE A 69 1.16 0.24 -6.12
N ASP A 70 1.35 1.55 -6.30
CA ASP A 70 0.24 2.52 -6.41
C ASP A 70 -0.66 2.22 -7.61
N VAL A 71 -0.05 1.87 -8.74
CA VAL A 71 -0.79 1.44 -9.95
C VAL A 71 -1.60 0.17 -9.65
N LEU A 72 -1.01 -0.80 -8.93
CA LEU A 72 -1.69 -2.02 -8.56
C LEU A 72 -2.86 -1.75 -7.61
N VAL A 73 -2.68 -0.88 -6.62
CA VAL A 73 -3.75 -0.42 -5.71
C VAL A 73 -4.87 0.25 -6.49
N ALA A 74 -4.53 1.19 -7.40
CA ALA A 74 -5.49 1.90 -8.22
C ALA A 74 -6.33 0.96 -9.09
N LEU A 75 -5.68 0.07 -9.85
CA LEU A 75 -6.37 -0.88 -10.71
C LEU A 75 -7.23 -1.86 -9.92
N THR A 76 -6.74 -2.32 -8.77
CA THR A 76 -7.50 -3.21 -7.91
C THR A 76 -8.71 -2.50 -7.32
N CYS A 77 -8.57 -1.25 -6.87
CA CYS A 77 -9.67 -0.44 -6.38
C CYS A 77 -10.77 -0.31 -7.44
N LEU A 78 -10.41 0.02 -8.68
CA LEU A 78 -11.36 0.11 -9.80
C LEU A 78 -12.04 -1.24 -10.07
N ARG A 79 -11.26 -2.33 -10.13
CA ARG A 79 -11.80 -3.67 -10.36
C ARG A 79 -12.79 -4.07 -9.28
N GLU A 80 -12.46 -3.85 -8.01
CA GLU A 80 -13.35 -4.18 -6.90
C GLU A 80 -14.61 -3.29 -6.89
N ALA A 81 -14.49 -2.01 -7.27
CA ALA A 81 -15.64 -1.12 -7.36
C ALA A 81 -16.66 -1.51 -8.44
N LEU A 82 -16.20 -2.21 -9.48
CA LEU A 82 -17.05 -2.69 -10.58
C LEU A 82 -17.68 -4.06 -10.31
N ARG A 83 -17.40 -4.71 -9.19
CA ARG A 83 -17.98 -6.01 -8.84
C ARG A 83 -19.41 -5.84 -8.35
N HIS A 84 -20.30 -6.69 -8.81
CA HIS A 84 -21.72 -6.69 -8.41
C HIS A 84 -21.98 -7.12 -6.94
N ASP A 85 -21.00 -7.80 -6.33
CA ASP A 85 -21.05 -8.27 -4.94
C ASP A 85 -20.31 -7.36 -3.96
N VAL A 86 -19.91 -6.17 -4.40
CA VAL A 86 -19.21 -5.15 -3.59
C VAL A 86 -20.02 -3.86 -3.56
N ASP A 87 -20.48 -3.45 -2.39
CA ASP A 87 -21.23 -2.21 -2.19
C ASP A 87 -20.34 -1.02 -1.83
N LEU A 88 -19.17 -1.30 -1.25
CA LEU A 88 -18.27 -0.29 -0.70
C LEU A 88 -16.81 -0.72 -0.84
N VAL A 89 -15.98 0.16 -1.38
CA VAL A 89 -14.52 0.06 -1.34
C VAL A 89 -13.98 1.09 -0.36
N ILE A 90 -13.16 0.64 0.59
CA ILE A 90 -12.48 1.52 1.56
C ILE A 90 -10.99 1.54 1.24
N MET A 91 -10.47 2.71 0.90
CA MET A 91 -9.05 2.89 0.61
C MET A 91 -8.28 3.39 1.85
N ALA A 92 -7.31 2.62 2.29
CA ALA A 92 -6.40 2.94 3.39
C ALA A 92 -5.05 3.39 2.83
N SER A 93 -4.95 4.64 2.39
CA SER A 93 -3.71 5.23 1.88
C SER A 93 -3.67 6.73 2.17
N ARG A 94 -2.46 7.28 2.14
CA ARG A 94 -2.21 8.73 2.20
C ARG A 94 -1.51 9.23 0.94
N ASP A 95 -1.28 8.35 -0.01
CA ASP A 95 -0.59 8.66 -1.24
C ASP A 95 -1.50 9.45 -2.18
N THR A 96 -1.10 10.67 -2.49
CA THR A 96 -1.84 11.58 -3.37
C THR A 96 -1.89 11.12 -4.82
N ASP A 97 -1.01 10.21 -5.24
CA ASP A 97 -1.04 9.61 -6.57
C ASP A 97 -2.28 8.72 -6.78
N LEU A 98 -2.98 8.36 -5.68
CA LEU A 98 -4.25 7.64 -5.72
C LEU A 98 -5.49 8.55 -5.80
N VAL A 99 -5.34 9.88 -5.76
CA VAL A 99 -6.47 10.81 -5.90
C VAL A 99 -7.25 10.59 -7.20
N PRO A 100 -6.62 10.40 -8.38
CA PRO A 100 -7.35 10.10 -9.62
C PRO A 100 -8.23 8.85 -9.53
N THR A 101 -7.82 7.84 -8.75
CA THR A 101 -8.63 6.64 -8.53
C THR A 101 -9.91 6.95 -7.74
N LEU A 102 -9.81 7.79 -6.69
CA LEU A 102 -10.99 8.23 -5.94
C LEU A 102 -11.95 9.01 -6.83
N ASP A 103 -11.42 9.93 -7.65
CA ASP A 103 -12.20 10.74 -8.58
C ASP A 103 -12.94 9.84 -9.59
N THR A 104 -12.23 8.89 -10.18
CA THR A 104 -12.79 7.97 -11.18
C THR A 104 -13.92 7.12 -10.60
N VAL A 105 -13.70 6.48 -9.44
CA VAL A 105 -14.76 5.65 -8.82
C VAL A 105 -15.96 6.49 -8.40
N PHE A 106 -15.72 7.70 -7.90
CA PHE A 106 -16.81 8.62 -7.54
C PHE A 106 -17.65 8.99 -8.77
N ASP A 107 -17.02 9.34 -9.89
CA ASP A 107 -17.70 9.72 -11.13
C ASP A 107 -18.47 8.52 -11.71
N MET A 108 -17.84 7.36 -11.80
CA MET A 108 -18.49 6.10 -12.23
C MET A 108 -19.72 5.78 -11.38
N ARG A 109 -19.63 5.91 -10.05
CA ARG A 109 -20.76 5.71 -9.13
C ARG A 109 -21.88 6.72 -9.37
N THR A 110 -21.54 7.94 -9.74
CA THR A 110 -22.52 8.99 -10.05
C THR A 110 -23.29 8.70 -11.34
N GLU A 111 -22.63 8.09 -12.32
CA GLU A 111 -23.20 7.69 -13.61
C GLU A 111 -23.97 6.35 -13.51
N ASP A 112 -23.44 5.40 -12.72
CA ASP A 112 -24.02 4.06 -12.54
C ASP A 112 -24.10 3.69 -11.06
N SER A 113 -25.32 3.62 -10.54
CA SER A 113 -25.57 3.27 -9.14
C SER A 113 -25.24 1.82 -8.76
N THR A 114 -24.86 0.97 -9.70
CA THR A 114 -24.38 -0.41 -9.42
C THR A 114 -22.90 -0.45 -9.07
N VAL A 115 -22.11 0.58 -9.43
CA VAL A 115 -20.72 0.70 -9.01
C VAL A 115 -20.64 0.92 -7.50
N ALA A 116 -19.71 0.27 -6.83
CA ALA A 116 -19.53 0.40 -5.38
C ALA A 116 -19.21 1.87 -4.99
N ARG A 117 -19.61 2.25 -3.78
CA ARG A 117 -19.16 3.52 -3.19
C ARG A 117 -17.68 3.43 -2.84
N ILE A 118 -17.00 4.59 -2.83
CA ILE A 118 -15.64 4.69 -2.36
C ILE A 118 -15.56 5.58 -1.11
N GLU A 119 -14.83 5.12 -0.11
CA GLU A 119 -14.51 5.84 1.11
C GLU A 119 -13.03 5.71 1.43
N THR A 120 -12.54 6.53 2.34
CA THR A 120 -11.15 6.45 2.80
C THR A 120 -11.09 6.23 4.30
N VAL A 121 -9.98 5.65 4.76
CA VAL A 121 -9.64 5.53 6.17
C VAL A 121 -8.23 6.06 6.40
N SER A 122 -8.01 6.77 7.51
CA SER A 122 -6.72 7.34 7.83
C SER A 122 -6.48 7.39 9.33
N TRP A 123 -5.21 7.37 9.72
CA TRP A 123 -4.81 7.59 11.10
C TRP A 123 -4.91 9.07 11.46
N PHE A 124 -5.48 9.36 12.64
CA PHE A 124 -5.64 10.72 13.14
C PHE A 124 -5.33 10.80 14.64
N ASP A 125 -4.35 11.59 14.99
CA ASP A 125 -3.97 11.86 16.38
C ASP A 125 -4.67 13.13 16.90
N LYS A 126 -5.74 12.93 17.66
CA LYS A 126 -6.53 14.02 18.24
C LYS A 126 -5.71 14.89 19.18
N GLU A 127 -4.77 14.31 19.92
CA GLU A 127 -3.95 15.03 20.88
C GLU A 127 -2.91 15.90 20.15
N ALA A 128 -2.26 15.37 19.12
CA ALA A 128 -1.38 16.15 18.25
C ALA A 128 -2.13 17.34 17.63
N ALA A 129 -3.38 17.12 17.18
CA ALA A 129 -4.22 18.19 16.62
C ALA A 129 -4.50 19.31 17.65
N ARG A 130 -4.84 18.95 18.89
CA ARG A 130 -5.07 19.93 19.98
C ARG A 130 -3.82 20.75 20.30
N GLN A 131 -2.64 20.17 20.11
CA GLN A 131 -1.35 20.81 20.37
C GLN A 131 -0.80 21.56 19.13
N GLY A 132 -1.59 21.68 18.05
CA GLY A 132 -1.15 22.33 16.81
C GLY A 132 -0.05 21.58 16.07
N ARG A 133 0.19 20.28 16.40
CA ARG A 133 1.15 19.41 15.73
C ARG A 133 0.49 18.67 14.57
N PHE A 134 1.30 18.10 13.69
CA PHE A 134 0.78 17.26 12.61
C PHE A 134 0.03 16.05 13.18
N ALA A 135 -1.26 16.00 12.89
CA ALA A 135 -2.19 15.02 13.47
C ALA A 135 -2.52 13.84 12.52
N GLY A 136 -1.95 13.83 11.35
CA GLY A 136 -2.29 12.91 10.27
C GLY A 136 -2.98 13.62 9.10
N GLY A 137 -3.11 12.94 8.00
CA GLY A 137 -3.79 13.44 6.81
C GLY A 137 -4.65 12.36 6.19
N ASN A 138 -5.71 12.75 5.56
CA ASN A 138 -6.58 11.85 4.80
C ASN A 138 -6.44 12.09 3.30
N LEU A 139 -6.55 11.03 2.54
CA LEU A 139 -6.67 11.11 1.11
C LEU A 139 -8.07 11.61 0.75
N ARG A 140 -8.17 12.56 -0.16
CA ARG A 140 -9.44 13.19 -0.57
C ARG A 140 -9.51 13.32 -2.08
N PRO A 141 -10.70 13.13 -2.68
CA PRO A 141 -10.89 13.40 -4.10
C PRO A 141 -10.73 14.88 -4.42
N THR A 142 -10.54 15.17 -5.69
CA THR A 142 -10.54 16.54 -6.22
C THR A 142 -11.92 17.18 -6.06
N ARG A 143 -11.97 18.43 -5.57
CA ARG A 143 -13.22 19.19 -5.46
C ARG A 143 -13.90 19.32 -6.84
N PRO A 144 -15.25 19.29 -6.88
CA PRO A 144 -16.19 19.37 -5.77
C PRO A 144 -16.57 18.03 -5.13
N ARG A 145 -15.98 16.89 -5.55
CA ARG A 145 -16.30 15.55 -5.08
C ARG A 145 -16.11 15.46 -3.57
N ARG A 146 -17.00 14.71 -2.91
CA ARG A 146 -16.93 14.46 -1.47
C ARG A 146 -17.19 12.99 -1.19
N ILE A 147 -16.29 12.37 -0.47
CA ILE A 147 -16.41 11.00 0.04
C ILE A 147 -16.25 11.01 1.55
N TRP A 148 -16.74 9.96 2.21
CA TRP A 148 -16.55 9.77 3.62
C TRP A 148 -15.10 9.36 3.92
N ASN A 149 -14.56 9.84 5.06
CA ASN A 149 -13.29 9.39 5.61
C ASN A 149 -13.47 9.01 7.07
N THR A 150 -13.10 7.79 7.42
CA THR A 150 -13.06 7.32 8.81
C THR A 150 -11.69 7.59 9.40
N ASN A 151 -11.67 8.32 10.51
CA ASN A 151 -10.45 8.57 11.26
C ASN A 151 -10.23 7.47 12.30
N LEU A 152 -9.12 6.75 12.19
CA LEU A 152 -8.66 5.78 13.19
C LEU A 152 -7.72 6.50 14.16
N ASP A 153 -7.90 6.25 15.43
CA ASP A 153 -7.11 6.85 16.49
C ASP A 153 -6.13 5.84 17.13
N ARG A 154 -5.43 6.30 18.17
CA ARG A 154 -4.48 5.46 18.90
C ARG A 154 -5.13 4.20 19.49
N SER A 155 -6.36 4.28 19.95
CA SER A 155 -7.06 3.11 20.52
C SER A 155 -7.32 2.05 19.44
N SER A 156 -7.71 2.48 18.25
CA SER A 156 -7.85 1.61 17.07
C SER A 156 -6.52 0.94 16.71
N PHE A 157 -5.41 1.70 16.74
CA PHE A 157 -4.08 1.14 16.47
C PHE A 157 -3.69 0.09 17.51
N GLU A 158 -3.83 0.39 18.80
CA GLU A 158 -3.45 -0.54 19.88
C GLU A 158 -4.31 -1.83 19.86
N ALA A 159 -5.58 -1.71 19.49
CA ALA A 159 -6.49 -2.85 19.37
C ALA A 159 -6.16 -3.74 18.16
N SER A 160 -5.68 -3.15 17.06
CA SER A 160 -5.37 -3.86 15.81
C SER A 160 -3.89 -4.19 15.63
N ARG A 161 -3.04 -3.84 16.63
CA ARG A 161 -1.59 -4.04 16.54
C ARG A 161 -1.25 -5.52 16.40
N ASP A 162 -0.54 -5.84 15.33
CA ASP A 162 0.07 -7.16 15.15
C ASP A 162 1.17 -7.36 16.22
N ARG A 163 1.04 -8.43 17.00
CA ARG A 163 1.96 -8.78 18.09
C ARG A 163 2.81 -10.01 17.77
N ASN A 164 2.67 -10.55 16.57
CA ASN A 164 3.45 -11.70 16.15
C ASN A 164 4.92 -11.32 15.94
N ASP A 165 5.81 -12.23 16.31
CA ASP A 165 7.22 -12.14 15.96
C ASP A 165 7.44 -12.88 14.64
N TYR A 166 8.03 -12.20 13.67
CA TYR A 166 8.33 -12.72 12.33
C TYR A 166 9.83 -12.89 12.08
N THR A 167 10.66 -12.89 13.16
CA THR A 167 12.12 -13.10 13.06
C THR A 167 12.52 -14.57 12.92
#